data_416505743edb91dc21fad38390a73221
#
_entry.id   416505743edb91dc21fad38390a73221
#
_cell.length_a   1.000
_cell.length_b   1.000
_cell.length_c   1.000
_cell.angle_alpha   90.00
_cell.angle_beta   90.00
_cell.angle_gamma   90.00
#
_symmetry.space_group_name_H-M   'P 1'
#
loop_
_entity.id
_entity.type
_entity.pdbx_description
1 polymer ?
#
loop_
_entity_poly.entity_id
_entity_poly.type
_entity_poly.pdbx_seq_one_letter_code
_entity_poly.pdbx_strand_id
1 'polypeptide(L)'
;TWIRAYGIAHSNAYEAPKPVEFGGVGRNWEEIGWRVDVQFREVDKGFRPVDWIERLRPLLPERYAPLQANGHGVQAIYLTEIPQGLALMIAELLSVEALAFARSEVEQKLVIGPSEEEHLTKVIEQDGAVDATERESLILARRGQGLFRRRVAAIESRCRVTGVDRPEHLRASHCKPWRDSSNQERLDGDNGLLLTPSIDHLFDRGFVSFAGDGRLLVSPVAHRPSLQKMGVPVDREWNVGRFRAEQQRFLEFHRDAVFLRAKVVAG
;
A
#
# COMPACT_ATOMS: atom_id res chain seq x y z
N THR A 1 -22.71 6.93 15.32
CA THR A 1 -21.24 6.99 15.25
C THR A 1 -20.79 8.44 15.14
N TRP A 2 -19.77 8.82 15.89
CA TRP A 2 -19.09 10.10 15.84
C TRP A 2 -17.62 9.87 15.63
N ILE A 3 -16.96 10.71 14.83
CA ILE A 3 -15.51 10.81 14.75
C ILE A 3 -15.11 12.07 15.50
N ARG A 4 -14.30 11.94 16.56
CA ARG A 4 -13.98 13.01 17.51
C ARG A 4 -12.50 13.16 17.81
N ALA A 5 -11.68 12.24 17.33
CA ALA A 5 -10.26 12.26 17.59
C ALA A 5 -9.46 11.71 16.40
N TYR A 6 -8.23 12.09 16.35
CA TYR A 6 -7.19 11.51 15.49
C TYR A 6 -5.93 11.28 16.32
N GLY A 7 -4.98 10.51 15.82
CA GLY A 7 -3.77 10.26 16.61
C GLY A 7 -2.71 9.47 15.85
N ILE A 8 -1.59 9.24 16.53
CA ILE A 8 -0.45 8.48 16.05
C ILE A 8 -0.35 7.18 16.84
N ALA A 9 -0.20 6.05 16.14
CA ALA A 9 0.14 4.79 16.76
C ALA A 9 1.61 4.84 17.24
N HIS A 10 1.83 4.54 18.52
CA HIS A 10 3.15 4.52 19.15
C HIS A 10 3.69 3.10 19.35
N SER A 11 2.88 2.10 19.08
CA SER A 11 3.29 0.70 19.11
C SER A 11 2.86 -0.04 17.85
N ASN A 12 3.52 -1.15 17.56
CA ASN A 12 2.95 -2.18 16.70
C ASN A 12 1.76 -2.84 17.38
N ALA A 13 0.95 -3.59 16.62
CA ALA A 13 -0.05 -4.45 17.19
C ALA A 13 0.62 -5.56 18.03
N TYR A 14 0.15 -5.76 19.26
CA TYR A 14 0.64 -6.79 20.17
C TYR A 14 -0.53 -7.47 20.88
N GLU A 15 -0.32 -8.69 21.32
CA GLU A 15 -1.31 -9.41 22.10
C GLU A 15 -1.43 -8.81 23.52
N ALA A 16 -2.64 -8.54 23.95
CA ALA A 16 -2.92 -7.99 25.28
C ALA A 16 -4.21 -8.58 25.86
N PRO A 17 -4.30 -8.70 27.19
CA PRO A 17 -5.52 -9.08 27.82
C PRO A 17 -6.59 -8.02 27.61
N LYS A 18 -7.86 -8.46 27.60
CA LYS A 18 -9.01 -7.60 27.50
C LYS A 18 -8.98 -6.53 28.60
N PRO A 19 -9.12 -5.23 28.25
CA PRO A 19 -9.16 -4.16 29.24
C PRO A 19 -10.30 -4.35 30.25
N VAL A 20 -9.99 -4.18 31.54
CA VAL A 20 -10.95 -4.35 32.64
C VAL A 20 -12.09 -3.32 32.54
N GLU A 21 -11.79 -2.15 31.97
CA GLU A 21 -12.71 -1.03 31.78
C GLU A 21 -13.86 -1.35 30.82
N PHE A 22 -13.71 -2.37 29.97
CA PHE A 22 -14.75 -2.79 29.05
C PHE A 22 -15.94 -3.44 29.74
N GLY A 23 -15.76 -4.00 30.94
CA GLY A 23 -16.88 -4.52 31.76
C GLY A 23 -17.88 -5.36 30.96
N GLY A 24 -19.15 -5.00 31.08
CA GLY A 24 -20.23 -5.69 30.39
C GLY A 24 -20.25 -5.53 28.87
N VAL A 25 -19.70 -4.45 28.33
CA VAL A 25 -19.63 -4.20 26.87
C VAL A 25 -18.66 -5.17 26.21
N GLY A 26 -17.60 -5.58 26.90
CA GLY A 26 -16.62 -6.52 26.40
C GLY A 26 -17.00 -8.01 26.50
N ARG A 27 -18.25 -8.39 26.85
CA ARG A 27 -18.63 -9.81 27.03
C ARG A 27 -18.43 -10.68 25.80
N ASN A 28 -18.53 -10.09 24.61
CA ASN A 28 -18.39 -10.80 23.34
C ASN A 28 -16.95 -10.76 22.79
N TRP A 29 -16.00 -10.27 23.55
CA TRP A 29 -14.60 -10.18 23.16
C TRP A 29 -13.82 -11.32 23.81
N GLU A 30 -12.83 -11.82 23.08
CA GLU A 30 -11.90 -12.81 23.61
C GLU A 30 -11.08 -12.23 24.77
N GLU A 31 -10.61 -13.10 25.67
CA GLU A 31 -9.82 -12.69 26.84
C GLU A 31 -8.45 -12.12 26.45
N ILE A 32 -7.91 -12.54 25.30
CA ILE A 32 -6.68 -12.03 24.70
C ILE A 32 -7.03 -11.49 23.32
N GLY A 33 -6.62 -10.27 23.02
CA GLY A 33 -6.85 -9.61 21.74
C GLY A 33 -5.65 -8.82 21.27
N TRP A 34 -5.80 -8.16 20.15
CA TRP A 34 -4.75 -7.30 19.59
C TRP A 34 -4.92 -5.87 20.08
N ARG A 35 -3.83 -5.26 20.55
CA ARG A 35 -3.77 -3.88 21.04
C ARG A 35 -2.74 -3.08 20.26
N VAL A 36 -3.07 -1.80 20.04
CA VAL A 36 -2.15 -0.77 19.54
C VAL A 36 -2.26 0.43 20.46
N ASP A 37 -1.13 0.94 20.93
CA ASP A 37 -1.11 2.16 21.73
C ASP A 37 -1.13 3.38 20.82
N VAL A 38 -2.07 4.30 21.05
CA VAL A 38 -2.30 5.47 20.21
C VAL A 38 -2.30 6.73 21.07
N GLN A 39 -1.53 7.73 20.65
CA GLN A 39 -1.63 9.07 21.22
C GLN A 39 -2.73 9.84 20.50
N PHE A 40 -3.87 9.98 21.14
CA PHE A 40 -5.02 10.68 20.57
C PHE A 40 -4.95 12.20 20.79
N ARG A 41 -5.50 12.91 19.81
CA ARG A 41 -5.86 14.33 19.89
C ARG A 41 -7.36 14.46 19.67
N GLU A 42 -8.06 14.91 20.69
CA GLU A 42 -9.49 15.16 20.61
C GLU A 42 -9.76 16.48 19.88
N VAL A 43 -10.89 16.56 19.21
CA VAL A 43 -11.38 17.79 18.57
C VAL A 43 -12.66 18.25 19.26
N ASP A 44 -12.81 19.55 19.43
CA ASP A 44 -13.96 20.15 20.13
C ASP A 44 -15.30 19.81 19.48
N LYS A 45 -15.33 19.77 18.15
CA LYS A 45 -16.50 19.42 17.35
C LYS A 45 -16.18 18.27 16.41
N GLY A 46 -16.46 17.06 16.85
CA GLY A 46 -16.45 15.92 15.95
C GLY A 46 -17.59 15.99 14.93
N PHE A 47 -17.58 15.09 13.96
CA PHE A 47 -18.64 14.99 12.96
C PHE A 47 -19.27 13.59 12.93
N ARG A 48 -20.46 13.50 12.36
CA ARG A 48 -21.15 12.23 12.12
C ARG A 48 -20.97 11.84 10.65
N PRO A 49 -20.35 10.69 10.34
CA PRO A 49 -20.16 10.27 8.95
C PRO A 49 -21.45 10.18 8.13
N VAL A 50 -22.58 9.88 8.77
CA VAL A 50 -23.90 9.82 8.10
C VAL A 50 -24.28 11.15 7.47
N ASP A 51 -23.91 12.26 8.08
CA ASP A 51 -24.26 13.61 7.59
C ASP A 51 -23.40 14.01 6.35
N TRP A 52 -22.33 13.25 6.09
CA TRP A 52 -21.37 13.50 5.02
C TRP A 52 -21.19 12.29 4.08
N ILE A 53 -22.11 11.34 4.13
CA ILE A 53 -21.93 10.05 3.45
C ILE A 53 -21.79 10.17 1.94
N GLU A 54 -22.41 11.15 1.30
CA GLU A 54 -22.32 11.35 -0.14
C GLU A 54 -20.88 11.70 -0.58
N ARG A 55 -20.12 12.40 0.28
CA ARG A 55 -18.70 12.70 0.04
C ARG A 55 -17.78 11.54 0.43
N LEU A 56 -18.14 10.76 1.44
CA LEU A 56 -17.31 9.67 1.98
C LEU A 56 -17.49 8.38 1.18
N ARG A 57 -18.70 8.07 0.72
CA ARG A 57 -19.05 6.82 0.03
C ARG A 57 -18.12 6.49 -1.14
N PRO A 58 -17.79 7.42 -2.06
CA PRO A 58 -16.89 7.11 -3.18
C PRO A 58 -15.46 6.74 -2.77
N LEU A 59 -15.07 7.07 -1.53
CA LEU A 59 -13.73 6.86 -0.99
C LEU A 59 -13.64 5.63 -0.08
N LEU A 60 -14.77 4.98 0.22
CA LEU A 60 -14.80 3.79 1.06
C LEU A 60 -14.10 2.62 0.34
N PRO A 61 -13.25 1.85 1.05
CA PRO A 61 -12.67 0.64 0.49
C PRO A 61 -13.73 -0.43 0.26
N GLU A 62 -13.53 -1.31 -0.74
CA GLU A 62 -14.47 -2.40 -1.04
C GLU A 62 -14.49 -3.48 0.05
N ARG A 63 -13.36 -3.68 0.73
CA ARG A 63 -13.20 -4.66 1.82
C ARG A 63 -12.81 -3.94 3.10
N TYR A 64 -13.33 -4.44 4.21
CA TYR A 64 -13.04 -3.92 5.56
C TYR A 64 -13.32 -2.41 5.70
N ALA A 65 -14.32 -1.90 4.99
CA ALA A 65 -14.74 -0.52 5.13
C ALA A 65 -15.16 -0.23 6.58
N PRO A 66 -14.66 0.85 7.22
CA PRO A 66 -15.02 1.20 8.58
C PRO A 66 -16.46 1.71 8.71
N LEU A 67 -17.02 2.13 7.58
CA LEU A 67 -18.38 2.65 7.47
C LEU A 67 -19.20 1.83 6.47
N GLN A 68 -20.46 1.64 6.78
CA GLN A 68 -21.46 1.13 5.85
C GLN A 68 -21.80 2.18 4.79
N ALA A 69 -22.43 1.78 3.69
CA ALA A 69 -22.85 2.67 2.61
C ALA A 69 -23.81 3.81 3.07
N ASN A 70 -24.48 3.65 4.22
CA ASN A 70 -25.34 4.64 4.86
C ASN A 70 -24.62 5.55 5.87
N GLY A 71 -23.31 5.39 6.07
CA GLY A 71 -22.49 6.19 6.98
C GLY A 71 -22.46 5.69 8.44
N HIS A 72 -23.13 4.59 8.76
CA HIS A 72 -22.99 3.97 10.08
C HIS A 72 -21.69 3.17 10.19
N GLY A 73 -21.10 3.15 11.39
CA GLY A 73 -19.92 2.34 11.67
C GLY A 73 -20.19 0.85 11.56
N VAL A 74 -19.21 0.08 11.13
CA VAL A 74 -19.25 -1.39 11.11
C VAL A 74 -18.76 -1.92 12.44
N GLN A 75 -19.59 -2.64 13.18
CA GLN A 75 -19.30 -3.09 14.56
C GLN A 75 -18.16 -4.11 14.66
N ALA A 76 -17.91 -4.88 13.61
CA ALA A 76 -16.92 -5.94 13.62
C ALA A 76 -15.52 -5.48 13.14
N ILE A 77 -15.35 -4.19 12.84
CA ILE A 77 -14.09 -3.64 12.34
C ILE A 77 -13.53 -2.64 13.35
N TYR A 78 -12.39 -2.98 13.96
CA TYR A 78 -11.74 -2.15 14.98
C TYR A 78 -10.51 -1.43 14.46
N LEU A 79 -9.64 -2.15 13.71
CA LEU A 79 -8.48 -1.59 13.05
C LEU A 79 -8.56 -1.98 11.58
N THR A 80 -8.60 -0.99 10.71
CA THR A 80 -8.59 -1.17 9.27
C THR A 80 -7.80 -0.06 8.62
N GLU A 81 -7.01 -0.43 7.63
CA GLU A 81 -6.37 0.56 6.78
C GLU A 81 -7.43 1.20 5.88
N ILE A 82 -7.38 2.52 5.78
CA ILE A 82 -8.27 3.29 4.92
C ILE A 82 -7.49 3.96 3.79
N PRO A 83 -8.09 4.11 2.60
CA PRO A 83 -7.46 4.82 1.49
C PRO A 83 -7.09 6.24 1.89
N GLN A 84 -5.95 6.74 1.39
CA GLN A 84 -5.46 8.08 1.66
C GLN A 84 -6.51 9.18 1.40
N GLY A 85 -7.28 9.06 0.31
CA GLY A 85 -8.36 10.00 0.00
C GLY A 85 -9.44 10.04 1.07
N LEU A 86 -9.79 8.88 1.66
CA LEU A 86 -10.73 8.81 2.77
C LEU A 86 -10.14 9.42 4.05
N ALA A 87 -8.86 9.15 4.34
CA ALA A 87 -8.19 9.72 5.51
C ALA A 87 -8.13 11.25 5.45
N LEU A 88 -7.74 11.82 4.29
CA LEU A 88 -7.70 13.28 4.09
C LEU A 88 -9.11 13.91 4.18
N MET A 89 -10.13 13.26 3.62
CA MET A 89 -11.52 13.74 3.72
C MET A 89 -12.02 13.73 5.16
N ILE A 90 -11.75 12.67 5.92
CA ILE A 90 -12.09 12.60 7.35
C ILE A 90 -11.37 13.70 8.14
N ALA A 91 -10.08 13.91 7.86
CA ALA A 91 -9.30 14.95 8.52
C ALA A 91 -9.80 16.37 8.20
N GLU A 92 -10.19 16.63 6.94
CA GLU A 92 -10.82 17.89 6.52
C GLU A 92 -12.12 18.19 7.29
N LEU A 93 -12.95 17.14 7.47
CA LEU A 93 -14.22 17.26 8.21
C LEU A 93 -14.03 17.39 9.73
N LEU A 94 -12.88 16.94 10.27
CA LEU A 94 -12.58 17.04 11.70
C LEU A 94 -12.13 18.45 12.08
N SER A 95 -11.03 18.92 11.53
CA SER A 95 -10.49 20.26 11.78
C SER A 95 -9.36 20.61 10.82
N VAL A 96 -8.98 21.90 10.81
CA VAL A 96 -7.82 22.40 10.03
C VAL A 96 -6.54 21.75 10.52
N GLU A 97 -6.38 21.55 11.82
CA GLU A 97 -5.21 20.92 12.44
C GLU A 97 -5.13 19.43 12.09
N ALA A 98 -6.27 18.72 12.08
CA ALA A 98 -6.33 17.32 11.67
C ALA A 98 -5.95 17.17 10.19
N LEU A 99 -6.41 18.07 9.33
CA LEU A 99 -6.05 18.07 7.90
C LEU A 99 -4.56 18.38 7.69
N ALA A 100 -4.02 19.39 8.39
CA ALA A 100 -2.59 19.71 8.34
C ALA A 100 -1.74 18.53 8.80
N PHE A 101 -2.15 17.88 9.90
CA PHE A 101 -1.52 16.68 10.41
C PHE A 101 -1.56 15.53 9.38
N ALA A 102 -2.74 15.20 8.85
CA ALA A 102 -2.88 14.13 7.86
C ALA A 102 -2.06 14.39 6.59
N ARG A 103 -1.97 15.65 6.14
CA ARG A 103 -1.11 16.03 5.01
C ARG A 103 0.37 15.86 5.31
N SER A 104 0.82 16.28 6.49
CA SER A 104 2.23 16.11 6.89
C SER A 104 2.62 14.63 6.96
N GLU A 105 1.76 13.77 7.49
CA GLU A 105 1.98 12.32 7.51
C GLU A 105 2.03 11.72 6.10
N VAL A 106 1.16 12.19 5.20
CA VAL A 106 1.18 11.78 3.79
C VAL A 106 2.46 12.25 3.10
N GLU A 107 2.87 13.50 3.32
CA GLU A 107 4.13 14.05 2.78
C GLU A 107 5.34 13.32 3.36
N GLN A 108 5.35 13.02 4.66
CA GLN A 108 6.40 12.23 5.29
C GLN A 108 6.43 10.80 4.73
N LYS A 109 5.30 10.14 4.53
CA LYS A 109 5.26 8.83 3.84
C LYS A 109 5.73 8.90 2.39
N LEU A 110 5.56 10.03 1.72
CA LEU A 110 6.09 10.25 0.37
C LEU A 110 7.61 10.50 0.37
N VAL A 111 8.13 11.10 1.46
CA VAL A 111 9.56 11.42 1.64
C VAL A 111 10.30 10.30 2.38
N ILE A 112 9.60 9.59 3.29
CA ILE A 112 10.16 8.50 4.10
C ILE A 112 9.55 7.18 3.60
N GLY A 113 10.23 6.55 2.66
CA GLY A 113 10.10 5.11 2.42
C GLY A 113 10.99 4.25 3.32
N PRO A 114 11.11 4.43 4.65
CA PRO A 114 11.86 3.52 5.50
C PRO A 114 11.08 2.81 6.60
N SER A 115 9.93 3.28 7.08
CA SER A 115 9.35 2.72 8.32
C SER A 115 8.74 1.32 8.16
N GLU A 116 8.08 1.06 7.06
CA GLU A 116 7.62 -0.30 6.71
C GLU A 116 8.81 -1.20 6.32
N GLU A 117 9.81 -0.63 5.66
CA GLU A 117 11.07 -1.29 5.34
C GLU A 117 11.86 -1.68 6.59
N GLU A 118 11.96 -0.80 7.57
CA GLU A 118 12.66 -1.06 8.83
C GLU A 118 11.93 -2.10 9.67
N HIS A 119 10.59 -2.05 9.71
CA HIS A 119 9.81 -3.03 10.48
C HIS A 119 9.92 -4.44 9.90
N LEU A 120 9.75 -4.59 8.58
CA LEU A 120 9.87 -5.89 7.92
C LEU A 120 11.33 -6.40 7.91
N THR A 121 12.31 -5.50 7.88
CA THR A 121 13.72 -5.87 8.08
C THR A 121 13.92 -6.45 9.48
N LYS A 122 13.38 -5.83 10.53
CA LYS A 122 13.44 -6.35 11.91
C LYS A 122 12.72 -7.70 12.07
N VAL A 123 11.57 -7.89 11.40
CA VAL A 123 10.86 -9.17 11.41
C VAL A 123 11.72 -10.27 10.78
N ILE A 124 12.39 -9.99 9.65
CA ILE A 124 13.30 -10.94 9.02
C ILE A 124 14.54 -11.20 9.91
N GLU A 125 15.07 -10.17 10.56
CA GLU A 125 16.21 -10.30 11.49
C GLU A 125 15.89 -11.15 12.71
N GLN A 126 14.63 -11.17 13.15
CA GLN A 126 14.16 -11.91 14.33
C GLN A 126 13.60 -13.29 14.01
N ASP A 127 13.41 -13.64 12.73
CA ASP A 127 12.92 -14.96 12.31
C ASP A 127 13.99 -16.02 12.53
N GLY A 128 13.86 -16.77 13.61
CA GLY A 128 14.77 -17.87 13.97
C GLY A 128 14.70 -19.08 13.05
N ALA A 129 13.72 -19.17 12.15
CA ALA A 129 13.56 -20.27 11.20
C ALA A 129 14.38 -20.07 9.91
N VAL A 130 14.92 -18.86 9.68
CA VAL A 130 15.70 -18.50 8.50
C VAL A 130 17.19 -18.47 8.85
N ASP A 131 18.02 -19.13 8.05
CA ASP A 131 19.47 -19.08 8.26
C ASP A 131 20.05 -17.67 7.98
N ALA A 132 21.26 -17.41 8.46
CA ALA A 132 21.88 -16.09 8.39
C ALA A 132 22.07 -15.61 6.93
N THR A 133 22.39 -16.52 6.00
CA THR A 133 22.65 -16.21 4.58
C THR A 133 21.36 -15.91 3.85
N GLU A 134 20.31 -16.68 4.12
CA GLU A 134 18.98 -16.45 3.57
C GLU A 134 18.39 -15.14 4.11
N ARG A 135 18.57 -14.87 5.41
CA ARG A 135 18.15 -13.63 6.05
C ARG A 135 18.79 -12.40 5.42
N GLU A 136 20.11 -12.39 5.24
CA GLU A 136 20.81 -11.31 4.56
C GLU A 136 20.32 -11.12 3.11
N SER A 137 20.11 -12.21 2.39
CA SER A 137 19.59 -12.18 1.03
C SER A 137 18.18 -11.59 0.96
N LEU A 138 17.32 -11.88 1.93
CA LEU A 138 15.97 -11.34 2.03
C LEU A 138 15.99 -9.83 2.34
N ILE A 139 16.83 -9.39 3.28
CA ILE A 139 16.97 -7.96 3.63
C ILE A 139 17.45 -7.17 2.41
N LEU A 140 18.44 -7.66 1.68
CA LEU A 140 18.94 -7.01 0.47
C LEU A 140 17.92 -7.04 -0.68
N ALA A 141 17.17 -8.12 -0.81
CA ALA A 141 16.13 -8.24 -1.84
C ALA A 141 15.01 -7.21 -1.61
N ARG A 142 14.60 -7.00 -0.36
CA ARG A 142 13.58 -5.99 -0.02
C ARG A 142 14.00 -4.58 -0.43
N ARG A 143 15.28 -4.25 -0.31
CA ARG A 143 15.85 -2.97 -0.76
C ARG A 143 16.06 -2.90 -2.29
N GLY A 144 15.58 -3.90 -3.05
CA GLY A 144 15.84 -4.01 -4.47
C GLY A 144 17.32 -4.17 -4.80
N GLN A 145 18.08 -4.77 -3.89
CA GLN A 145 19.54 -4.94 -3.97
C GLN A 145 19.92 -6.42 -3.87
N GLY A 146 21.22 -6.68 -3.86
CA GLY A 146 21.74 -8.02 -3.62
C GLY A 146 21.34 -9.04 -4.70
N LEU A 147 20.98 -10.23 -4.26
CA LEU A 147 20.66 -11.36 -5.12
C LEU A 147 19.43 -11.12 -6.01
N PHE A 148 18.36 -10.56 -5.43
CA PHE A 148 17.14 -10.23 -6.18
C PHE A 148 17.44 -9.30 -7.34
N ARG A 149 18.12 -8.17 -7.09
CA ARG A 149 18.48 -7.22 -8.14
C ARG A 149 19.33 -7.85 -9.26
N ARG A 150 20.29 -8.70 -8.90
CA ARG A 150 21.11 -9.41 -9.89
C ARG A 150 20.26 -10.35 -10.76
N ARG A 151 19.31 -11.06 -10.15
CA ARG A 151 18.40 -11.96 -10.88
C ARG A 151 17.44 -11.19 -11.78
N VAL A 152 16.88 -10.08 -11.32
CA VAL A 152 16.06 -9.19 -12.17
C VAL A 152 16.87 -8.63 -13.31
N ALA A 153 18.10 -8.15 -13.08
CA ALA A 153 18.98 -7.59 -14.12
C ALA A 153 19.46 -8.63 -15.14
N ALA A 154 19.43 -9.93 -14.81
CA ALA A 154 19.69 -11.01 -15.77
C ALA A 154 18.51 -11.23 -16.75
N ILE A 155 17.32 -10.74 -16.40
CA ILE A 155 16.09 -10.88 -17.21
C ILE A 155 15.76 -9.57 -17.91
N GLU A 156 15.85 -8.46 -17.18
CA GLU A 156 15.52 -7.11 -17.62
C GLU A 156 16.79 -6.29 -17.82
N SER A 157 16.95 -5.67 -18.97
CA SER A 157 18.12 -4.83 -19.29
C SER A 157 17.87 -3.33 -19.13
N ARG A 158 16.59 -2.92 -18.94
CA ARG A 158 16.17 -1.51 -18.92
C ARG A 158 14.78 -1.35 -18.32
N CYS A 159 14.42 -0.11 -17.98
CA CYS A 159 13.02 0.23 -17.76
C CYS A 159 12.26 0.17 -19.08
N ARG A 160 11.33 -0.77 -19.20
CA ARG A 160 10.57 -0.97 -20.46
C ARG A 160 9.66 0.21 -20.81
N VAL A 161 9.27 1.04 -19.82
CA VAL A 161 8.40 2.21 -20.06
C VAL A 161 9.18 3.40 -20.57
N THR A 162 10.30 3.73 -19.92
CA THR A 162 11.10 4.93 -20.23
C THR A 162 12.29 4.65 -21.16
N GLY A 163 12.68 3.39 -21.32
CA GLY A 163 13.83 2.99 -22.10
C GLY A 163 15.18 3.20 -21.41
N VAL A 164 15.21 3.76 -20.19
CA VAL A 164 16.46 3.97 -19.42
C VAL A 164 17.09 2.62 -19.11
N ASP A 165 18.39 2.50 -19.41
CA ASP A 165 19.19 1.27 -19.30
C ASP A 165 20.37 1.40 -18.31
N ARG A 166 20.60 2.60 -17.74
CA ARG A 166 21.67 2.83 -16.79
C ARG A 166 21.32 2.27 -15.43
N PRO A 167 22.10 1.30 -14.90
CA PRO A 167 21.77 0.63 -13.63
C PRO A 167 21.61 1.57 -12.44
N GLU A 168 22.38 2.68 -12.41
CA GLU A 168 22.31 3.68 -11.35
C GLU A 168 20.98 4.44 -11.28
N HIS A 169 20.21 4.43 -12.37
CA HIS A 169 18.90 5.07 -12.49
C HIS A 169 17.73 4.09 -12.40
N LEU A 170 18.02 2.81 -12.14
CA LEU A 170 17.03 1.75 -12.11
C LEU A 170 16.89 1.15 -10.71
N ARG A 171 15.66 0.79 -10.36
CA ARG A 171 15.31 0.00 -9.18
C ARG A 171 14.80 -1.36 -9.60
N ALA A 172 15.12 -2.39 -8.84
CA ALA A 172 14.48 -3.69 -8.96
C ALA A 172 13.19 -3.67 -8.12
N SER A 173 12.06 -3.61 -8.81
CA SER A 173 10.72 -3.50 -8.23
C SER A 173 10.01 -4.86 -8.26
N HIS A 174 9.34 -5.26 -7.18
CA HIS A 174 8.59 -6.51 -7.15
C HIS A 174 7.23 -6.36 -7.84
N CYS A 175 6.88 -7.32 -8.70
CA CYS A 175 5.55 -7.38 -9.33
C CYS A 175 4.48 -7.83 -8.32
N LYS A 176 4.72 -8.94 -7.62
CA LYS A 176 3.92 -9.37 -6.48
C LYS A 176 4.50 -8.69 -5.25
N PRO A 177 3.73 -7.88 -4.51
CA PRO A 177 4.25 -7.14 -3.36
C PRO A 177 4.96 -8.04 -2.35
N TRP A 178 5.98 -7.52 -1.71
CA TRP A 178 6.78 -8.23 -0.72
C TRP A 178 5.93 -8.91 0.36
N ARG A 179 4.93 -8.22 0.88
CA ARG A 179 4.03 -8.71 1.93
C ARG A 179 3.22 -9.95 1.51
N ASP A 180 2.94 -10.08 0.21
CA ASP A 180 2.13 -11.15 -0.37
C ASP A 180 2.98 -12.30 -0.92
N SER A 181 4.33 -12.14 -0.90
CA SER A 181 5.30 -13.07 -1.48
C SER A 181 5.90 -14.00 -0.42
N SER A 182 6.06 -15.28 -0.78
CA SER A 182 6.89 -16.21 -0.02
C SER A 182 8.38 -15.82 -0.10
N ASN A 183 9.24 -16.37 0.77
CA ASN A 183 10.69 -16.10 0.74
C ASN A 183 11.32 -16.46 -0.62
N GLN A 184 10.87 -17.53 -1.24
CA GLN A 184 11.32 -17.93 -2.57
C GLN A 184 10.91 -16.90 -3.63
N GLU A 185 9.65 -16.42 -3.61
CA GLU A 185 9.16 -15.40 -4.54
C GLU A 185 9.81 -14.04 -4.34
N ARG A 186 10.19 -13.71 -3.10
CA ARG A 186 10.93 -12.48 -2.76
C ARG A 186 12.32 -12.41 -3.38
N LEU A 187 12.93 -13.56 -3.62
CA LEU A 187 14.24 -13.68 -4.25
C LEU A 187 14.15 -14.05 -5.73
N ASP A 188 12.96 -14.30 -6.26
CA ASP A 188 12.73 -14.70 -7.66
C ASP A 188 12.90 -13.51 -8.61
N GLY A 189 13.84 -13.59 -9.55
CA GLY A 189 14.06 -12.54 -10.55
C GLY A 189 12.88 -12.33 -11.48
N ASP A 190 12.07 -13.35 -11.73
CA ASP A 190 10.84 -13.24 -12.52
C ASP A 190 9.72 -12.50 -11.76
N ASN A 191 9.83 -12.36 -10.43
CA ASN A 191 8.97 -11.47 -9.63
C ASN A 191 9.44 -10.01 -9.68
N GLY A 192 10.23 -9.60 -10.65
CA GLY A 192 10.78 -8.26 -10.68
C GLY A 192 10.86 -7.61 -12.04
N LEU A 193 10.87 -6.28 -12.02
CA LEU A 193 11.12 -5.43 -13.18
C LEU A 193 12.21 -4.40 -12.83
N LEU A 194 12.99 -3.97 -13.83
CA LEU A 194 13.84 -2.79 -13.69
C LEU A 194 13.06 -1.54 -14.08
N LEU A 195 12.83 -0.66 -13.11
CA LEU A 195 12.03 0.54 -13.30
C LEU A 195 12.81 1.79 -12.89
N THR A 196 12.58 2.92 -13.58
CA THR A 196 13.02 4.22 -13.06
C THR A 196 12.23 4.57 -11.79
N PRO A 197 12.77 5.39 -10.86
CA PRO A 197 12.12 5.71 -9.60
C PRO A 197 10.68 6.21 -9.73
N SER A 198 10.39 7.01 -10.77
CA SER A 198 9.02 7.49 -11.01
C SER A 198 8.07 6.36 -11.43
N ILE A 199 8.53 5.48 -12.31
CA ILE A 199 7.70 4.35 -12.77
C ILE A 199 7.55 3.30 -11.67
N ASP A 200 8.58 3.02 -10.90
CA ASP A 200 8.58 2.19 -9.70
C ASP A 200 7.49 2.65 -8.72
N HIS A 201 7.50 3.93 -8.35
CA HIS A 201 6.47 4.52 -7.50
C HIS A 201 5.05 4.34 -8.05
N LEU A 202 4.85 4.58 -9.36
CA LEU A 202 3.52 4.45 -9.98
C LEU A 202 3.05 3.00 -10.06
N PHE A 203 3.98 2.08 -10.27
CA PHE A 203 3.72 0.65 -10.31
C PHE A 203 3.35 0.12 -8.93
N ASP A 204 4.18 0.37 -7.91
CA ASP A 204 3.92 -0.05 -6.53
C ASP A 204 2.59 0.46 -5.98
N ARG A 205 2.17 1.65 -6.43
CA ARG A 205 0.89 2.26 -6.02
C ARG A 205 -0.30 1.86 -6.90
N GLY A 206 -0.08 1.03 -7.90
CA GLY A 206 -1.14 0.55 -8.79
C GLY A 206 -1.69 1.58 -9.79
N PHE A 207 -1.00 2.72 -9.98
CA PHE A 207 -1.38 3.69 -11.01
C PHE A 207 -1.05 3.22 -12.42
N VAL A 208 -0.08 2.33 -12.55
CA VAL A 208 0.24 1.64 -13.80
C VAL A 208 0.41 0.14 -13.57
N SER A 209 0.18 -0.64 -14.61
CA SER A 209 0.44 -2.08 -14.65
C SER A 209 0.69 -2.51 -16.10
N PHE A 210 0.81 -3.82 -16.33
CA PHE A 210 1.06 -4.36 -17.65
C PHE A 210 0.11 -5.52 -17.96
N ALA A 211 -0.46 -5.53 -19.16
CA ALA A 211 -1.20 -6.67 -19.67
C ALA A 211 -0.24 -7.82 -20.06
N GLY A 212 -0.76 -9.02 -20.22
CA GLY A 212 0.04 -10.20 -20.58
C GLY A 212 0.73 -10.09 -21.95
N ASP A 213 0.16 -9.29 -22.86
CA ASP A 213 0.75 -8.97 -24.17
C ASP A 213 1.82 -7.87 -24.14
N GLY A 214 2.06 -7.28 -22.97
CA GLY A 214 3.02 -6.18 -22.76
C GLY A 214 2.43 -4.79 -22.91
N ARG A 215 1.13 -4.64 -23.09
CA ARG A 215 0.48 -3.34 -23.13
C ARG A 215 0.51 -2.69 -21.75
N LEU A 216 0.96 -1.42 -21.69
CA LEU A 216 0.93 -0.61 -20.50
C LEU A 216 -0.53 -0.28 -20.13
N LEU A 217 -0.90 -0.58 -18.90
CA LEU A 217 -2.20 -0.25 -18.33
C LEU A 217 -2.04 0.98 -17.44
N VAL A 218 -2.84 1.99 -17.71
CA VAL A 218 -2.92 3.21 -16.88
C VAL A 218 -4.25 3.18 -16.12
N SER A 219 -4.17 3.30 -14.81
CA SER A 219 -5.35 3.31 -13.94
C SER A 219 -6.32 4.43 -14.33
N PRO A 220 -7.63 4.14 -14.40
CA PRO A 220 -8.63 5.16 -14.68
C PRO A 220 -8.74 6.24 -13.58
N VAL A 221 -8.25 5.97 -12.37
CA VAL A 221 -8.24 6.94 -11.27
C VAL A 221 -6.95 7.77 -11.22
N ALA A 222 -5.99 7.49 -12.10
CA ALA A 222 -4.73 8.21 -12.14
C ALA A 222 -4.87 9.59 -12.79
N HIS A 223 -4.17 10.58 -12.22
CA HIS A 223 -4.10 11.93 -12.80
C HIS A 223 -3.15 11.94 -14.00
N ARG A 224 -3.71 11.73 -15.20
CA ARG A 224 -2.94 11.56 -16.46
C ARG A 224 -1.88 12.65 -16.72
N PRO A 225 -2.16 13.97 -16.49
CA PRO A 225 -1.14 14.99 -16.68
C PRO A 225 0.10 14.82 -15.79
N SER A 226 -0.07 14.34 -14.55
CA SER A 226 1.05 14.04 -13.66
C SER A 226 1.85 12.83 -14.16
N LEU A 227 1.16 11.75 -14.59
CA LEU A 227 1.81 10.58 -15.13
C LEU A 227 2.66 10.91 -16.37
N GLN A 228 2.15 11.76 -17.26
CA GLN A 228 2.89 12.21 -18.44
C GLN A 228 4.19 12.93 -18.06
N LYS A 229 4.14 13.82 -17.07
CA LYS A 229 5.35 14.50 -16.53
C LYS A 229 6.32 13.54 -15.86
N MET A 230 5.84 12.39 -15.36
CA MET A 230 6.65 11.33 -14.76
C MET A 230 7.18 10.32 -15.78
N GLY A 231 6.97 10.56 -17.09
CA GLY A 231 7.50 9.74 -18.17
C GLY A 231 6.60 8.58 -18.63
N VAL A 232 5.32 8.59 -18.23
CA VAL A 232 4.35 7.61 -18.71
C VAL A 232 3.69 8.11 -20.01
N PRO A 233 3.72 7.34 -21.11
CA PRO A 233 3.04 7.70 -22.36
C PRO A 233 1.53 7.47 -22.21
N VAL A 234 0.81 8.51 -21.76
CA VAL A 234 -0.65 8.45 -21.50
C VAL A 234 -1.51 8.87 -22.68
N ASP A 235 -0.91 9.44 -23.71
CA ASP A 235 -1.56 10.01 -24.89
C ASP A 235 -1.80 8.99 -26.02
N ARG A 236 -1.17 7.82 -25.91
CA ARG A 236 -1.23 6.73 -26.90
C ARG A 236 -1.17 5.36 -26.23
N GLU A 237 -1.59 4.34 -26.95
CA GLU A 237 -1.28 2.97 -26.54
C GLU A 237 0.24 2.73 -26.56
N TRP A 238 0.73 2.15 -25.48
CA TRP A 238 2.13 1.84 -25.31
C TRP A 238 2.31 0.35 -25.00
N ASN A 239 3.12 -0.32 -25.80
CA ASN A 239 3.46 -1.71 -25.61
C ASN A 239 4.95 -1.84 -25.30
N VAL A 240 5.30 -2.42 -24.16
CA VAL A 240 6.66 -2.57 -23.65
C VAL A 240 7.30 -3.90 -24.07
N GLY A 241 6.62 -4.67 -24.91
CA GLY A 241 7.03 -6.01 -25.32
C GLY A 241 6.55 -7.09 -24.36
N ARG A 242 6.50 -8.33 -24.86
CA ARG A 242 6.04 -9.48 -24.06
C ARG A 242 6.94 -9.75 -22.88
N PHE A 243 6.32 -10.16 -21.79
CA PHE A 243 6.97 -10.70 -20.60
C PHE A 243 7.14 -12.22 -20.73
N ARG A 244 8.12 -12.78 -20.04
CA ARG A 244 8.32 -14.22 -19.92
C ARG A 244 7.11 -14.86 -19.24
N ALA A 245 6.88 -16.14 -19.49
CA ALA A 245 5.76 -16.87 -18.88
C ALA A 245 5.83 -16.84 -17.35
N GLU A 246 7.04 -16.94 -16.81
CA GLU A 246 7.31 -16.91 -15.37
C GLU A 246 7.00 -15.53 -14.75
N GLN A 247 7.25 -14.43 -15.48
CA GLN A 247 6.91 -13.08 -15.02
C GLN A 247 5.39 -12.82 -15.07
N GLN A 248 4.68 -13.46 -16.01
CA GLN A 248 3.25 -13.18 -16.23
C GLN A 248 2.38 -13.50 -15.01
N ARG A 249 2.68 -14.57 -14.26
CA ARG A 249 1.95 -14.93 -13.04
C ARG A 249 2.02 -13.83 -11.97
N PHE A 250 3.18 -13.19 -11.82
CA PHE A 250 3.38 -12.11 -10.86
C PHE A 250 2.73 -10.80 -11.33
N LEU A 251 2.78 -10.54 -12.63
CA LEU A 251 2.07 -9.41 -13.22
C LEU A 251 0.55 -9.59 -13.19
N GLU A 252 0.03 -10.82 -13.29
CA GLU A 252 -1.37 -11.13 -13.08
C GLU A 252 -1.78 -10.80 -11.65
N PHE A 253 -1.01 -11.24 -10.65
CA PHE A 253 -1.24 -10.86 -9.27
C PHE A 253 -1.26 -9.33 -9.10
N HIS A 254 -0.30 -8.62 -9.71
CA HIS A 254 -0.25 -7.16 -9.65
C HIS A 254 -1.52 -6.52 -10.25
N ARG A 255 -1.99 -7.00 -11.39
CA ARG A 255 -3.24 -6.51 -12.00
C ARG A 255 -4.46 -6.74 -11.14
N ASP A 256 -4.50 -7.84 -10.42
CA ASP A 256 -5.69 -8.24 -9.64
C ASP A 256 -5.69 -7.67 -8.23
N ALA A 257 -4.53 -7.55 -7.58
CA ALA A 257 -4.43 -7.15 -6.19
C ALA A 257 -3.92 -5.71 -5.97
N VAL A 258 -3.13 -5.16 -6.92
CA VAL A 258 -2.46 -3.85 -6.73
C VAL A 258 -3.04 -2.78 -7.66
N PHE A 259 -3.28 -3.12 -8.93
CA PHE A 259 -3.73 -2.16 -9.94
C PHE A 259 -5.08 -1.55 -9.59
N LEU A 260 -5.13 -0.21 -9.53
CA LEU A 260 -6.33 0.54 -9.16
C LEU A 260 -7.31 0.58 -10.33
N ARG A 261 -8.48 0.00 -10.13
CA ARG A 261 -9.59 -0.01 -11.11
C ARG A 261 -10.64 1.04 -10.73
N ALA A 262 -11.33 1.62 -11.70
CA ALA A 262 -12.51 2.42 -11.40
C ALA A 262 -13.59 1.53 -10.75
N LYS A 263 -14.27 2.05 -9.72
CA LYS A 263 -15.48 1.38 -9.23
C LYS A 263 -16.50 1.34 -10.36
N VAL A 264 -16.91 0.16 -10.76
CA VAL A 264 -18.11 0.00 -11.58
C VAL A 264 -19.27 0.33 -10.64
N VAL A 265 -19.86 1.51 -10.82
CA VAL A 265 -21.17 1.82 -10.23
C VAL A 265 -22.15 0.95 -11.02
N ALA A 266 -22.57 -0.17 -10.42
CA ALA A 266 -23.71 -0.91 -10.93
C ALA A 266 -24.92 0.03 -10.84
N GLY A 267 -25.47 0.39 -12.00
CA GLY A 267 -26.67 1.19 -12.14
C GLY A 267 -27.92 0.42 -11.68
#